data_d595602c9c6ee07b3795f2d2377b4c3a
#
_entry.id   d595602c9c6ee07b3795f2d2377b4c3a
#
_cell.length_a   1.000
_cell.length_b   1.000
_cell.length_c   1.000
_cell.angle_alpha   90.00
_cell.angle_beta   90.00
_cell.angle_gamma   90.00
#
_symmetry.space_group_name_H-M   'P 1'
#
loop_
_entity.id
_entity.type
_entity.pdbx_description
1 polymer ?
#
loop_
_entity_poly.entity_id
_entity_poly.type
_entity_poly.pdbx_seq_one_letter_code
_entity_poly.pdbx_strand_id
1 'polypeptide(L)'
;MQDYSLARLATIRSNRDKPRAQYLSDRGRLIHGPTPPGGSEPAARESDLTAVELNEVIELIANGRKTRTPVVMPERLRARSWNSMAQVVLNLEYSLGWEGAGWKVGAASLDVRKAENIPEPSPGRLFTRSVMHSPAEVPSEFFVNYRLCESEFAFQFGVDFPVRDTPYTEADVRAGVEYLAPVIEIGDSVFEDWYSLSGYFGGMYDNAGGAAFVIGDKIKNWQDIDLPNASLDLYVNDSYIKSGKGFQAMGHPITSATWMINWLRERGRYVKAGEHISTGTCTGHCFVQVGDLVSVDFGELGLVEAKFV
;
A
#
# COMPACT_ATOMS: atom_id res chain seq x y z
N MET A 1 -19.16 -13.33 14.85
CA MET A 1 -17.90 -12.67 14.42
C MET A 1 -17.08 -12.20 15.63
N GLN A 2 -17.66 -11.47 16.58
CA GLN A 2 -16.92 -10.94 17.76
C GLN A 2 -16.21 -12.02 18.60
N ASP A 3 -16.87 -13.15 18.86
CA ASP A 3 -16.28 -14.28 19.64
C ASP A 3 -15.13 -14.97 18.90
N TYR A 4 -15.20 -15.10 17.57
CA TYR A 4 -14.11 -15.65 16.76
C TYR A 4 -12.88 -14.75 16.84
N SER A 5 -13.05 -13.45 16.69
CA SER A 5 -11.98 -12.46 16.74
C SER A 5 -11.24 -12.46 18.09
N LEU A 6 -11.96 -12.54 19.21
CA LEU A 6 -11.36 -12.57 20.56
C LEU A 6 -10.56 -13.85 20.80
N ALA A 7 -11.09 -15.02 20.42
CA ALA A 7 -10.39 -16.29 20.55
C ALA A 7 -9.12 -16.33 19.68
N ARG A 8 -9.23 -15.79 18.47
CA ARG A 8 -8.12 -15.69 17.53
C ARG A 8 -7.02 -14.76 18.05
N LEU A 9 -7.38 -13.59 18.57
CA LEU A 9 -6.45 -12.65 19.21
C LEU A 9 -5.71 -13.28 20.39
N ALA A 10 -6.40 -14.03 21.25
CA ALA A 10 -5.76 -14.72 22.37
C ALA A 10 -4.71 -15.74 21.88
N THR A 11 -5.01 -16.46 20.81
CA THR A 11 -4.10 -17.44 20.21
C THR A 11 -2.83 -16.77 19.67
N ILE A 12 -2.96 -15.74 18.82
CA ILE A 12 -1.79 -15.10 18.22
C ILE A 12 -0.96 -14.32 19.24
N ARG A 13 -1.60 -13.64 20.20
CA ARG A 13 -0.89 -12.92 21.29
C ARG A 13 -0.07 -13.86 22.17
N SER A 14 -0.53 -15.09 22.40
CA SER A 14 0.25 -16.10 23.14
C SER A 14 1.54 -16.52 22.41
N ASN A 15 1.65 -16.24 21.13
CA ASN A 15 2.82 -16.57 20.31
C ASN A 15 3.84 -15.42 20.19
N ARG A 16 3.54 -14.24 20.73
CA ARG A 16 4.40 -13.06 20.59
C ARG A 16 5.82 -13.27 21.11
N ASP A 17 5.96 -13.98 22.21
CA ASP A 17 7.25 -14.20 22.87
C ASP A 17 7.92 -15.54 22.48
N LYS A 18 7.30 -16.31 21.58
CA LYS A 18 7.90 -17.56 21.12
C LYS A 18 9.07 -17.32 20.16
N PRO A 19 10.14 -18.12 20.21
CA PRO A 19 11.32 -17.91 19.39
C PRO A 19 11.00 -17.94 17.89
N ARG A 20 11.46 -16.94 17.18
CA ARG A 20 11.35 -16.78 15.70
C ARG A 20 12.19 -17.79 14.91
N ALA A 21 13.07 -18.55 15.57
CA ALA A 21 14.22 -19.19 14.96
C ALA A 21 13.90 -20.14 13.77
N GLN A 22 12.77 -20.85 13.83
CA GLN A 22 12.44 -21.84 12.82
C GLN A 22 11.75 -21.23 11.59
N TYR A 23 10.91 -20.23 11.79
CA TYR A 23 10.20 -19.58 10.69
C TYR A 23 11.14 -18.73 9.80
N LEU A 24 12.15 -18.10 10.41
CA LEU A 24 13.13 -17.27 9.72
C LEU A 24 14.19 -18.10 8.95
N SER A 25 14.56 -19.29 9.43
CA SER A 25 15.55 -20.14 8.76
C SER A 25 15.01 -20.70 7.45
N ASP A 26 13.73 -21.05 7.39
CA ASP A 26 13.10 -21.67 6.21
C ASP A 26 12.58 -20.64 5.20
N ARG A 27 12.33 -19.41 5.65
CA ARG A 27 11.68 -18.35 4.86
C ARG A 27 12.38 -16.99 4.91
N GLY A 28 13.61 -16.89 5.40
CA GLY A 28 14.32 -15.63 5.59
C GLY A 28 14.40 -14.74 4.34
N ARG A 29 14.32 -15.32 3.14
CA ARG A 29 14.25 -14.59 1.87
C ARG A 29 12.88 -13.94 1.63
N LEU A 30 11.81 -14.49 2.19
CA LEU A 30 10.44 -13.99 1.93
C LEU A 30 10.08 -12.81 2.84
N ILE A 31 10.57 -12.79 4.09
CA ILE A 31 10.27 -11.71 5.04
C ILE A 31 11.02 -10.41 4.71
N HIS A 32 12.23 -10.55 4.15
CA HIS A 32 13.07 -9.40 3.76
C HIS A 32 13.04 -9.10 2.25
N GLY A 33 12.28 -9.88 1.49
CA GLY A 33 12.30 -9.88 0.04
C GLY A 33 13.55 -10.59 -0.52
N PRO A 34 13.56 -10.89 -1.81
CA PRO A 34 14.77 -11.34 -2.47
C PRO A 34 15.83 -10.23 -2.36
N THR A 35 17.02 -10.58 -1.92
CA THR A 35 18.17 -9.65 -1.98
C THR A 35 18.33 -9.24 -3.44
N PRO A 36 18.31 -7.95 -3.78
CA PRO A 36 18.57 -7.53 -5.15
C PRO A 36 19.88 -8.12 -5.59
N PRO A 37 19.99 -8.72 -6.78
CA PRO A 37 21.29 -9.04 -7.33
C PRO A 37 22.08 -7.75 -7.34
N GLY A 38 23.32 -7.75 -6.81
CA GLY A 38 24.19 -6.59 -6.75
C GLY A 38 24.54 -6.10 -8.15
N GLY A 39 23.61 -5.36 -8.76
CA GLY A 39 23.72 -4.72 -10.05
C GLY A 39 23.49 -3.21 -9.88
N SER A 40 24.19 -2.41 -10.69
CA SER A 40 23.87 -0.98 -10.83
C SER A 40 22.42 -0.82 -11.24
N GLU A 41 21.72 0.18 -10.66
CA GLU A 41 20.40 0.58 -11.17
C GLU A 41 20.44 0.72 -12.69
N PRO A 42 19.39 0.25 -13.40
CA PRO A 42 19.31 0.43 -14.83
C PRO A 42 19.42 1.90 -15.22
N ALA A 43 20.14 2.18 -16.29
CA ALA A 43 20.25 3.54 -16.81
C ALA A 43 18.86 4.11 -17.09
N ALA A 44 18.60 5.30 -16.59
CA ALA A 44 17.34 6.01 -16.79
C ALA A 44 17.63 7.48 -17.11
N ARG A 45 16.78 8.10 -17.95
CA ARG A 45 16.88 9.52 -18.26
C ARG A 45 16.21 10.38 -17.19
N GLU A 46 16.69 11.60 -16.99
CA GLU A 46 16.14 12.57 -16.05
C GLU A 46 14.97 13.40 -16.64
N SER A 47 14.77 13.35 -17.97
CA SER A 47 13.70 14.09 -18.64
C SER A 47 12.36 13.36 -18.56
N ASP A 48 11.27 14.14 -18.57
CA ASP A 48 9.91 13.60 -18.67
C ASP A 48 9.72 12.72 -19.91
N LEU A 49 8.81 11.76 -19.77
CA LEU A 49 8.27 11.01 -20.90
C LEU A 49 7.36 11.92 -21.74
N THR A 50 7.44 11.76 -23.05
CA THR A 50 6.48 12.38 -23.97
C THR A 50 5.09 11.76 -23.78
N ALA A 51 4.04 12.41 -24.28
CA ALA A 51 2.66 11.88 -24.21
C ALA A 51 2.53 10.49 -24.86
N VAL A 52 3.26 10.23 -25.94
CA VAL A 52 3.28 8.92 -26.61
C VAL A 52 3.93 7.87 -25.73
N GLU A 53 5.07 8.18 -25.14
CA GLU A 53 5.80 7.27 -24.24
C GLU A 53 5.02 7.02 -22.95
N LEU A 54 4.35 8.05 -22.38
CA LEU A 54 3.45 7.89 -21.23
C LEU A 54 2.34 6.89 -21.52
N ASN A 55 1.65 7.03 -22.65
CA ASN A 55 0.61 6.08 -23.05
C ASN A 55 1.17 4.66 -23.22
N GLU A 56 2.35 4.52 -23.80
CA GLU A 56 2.98 3.22 -23.97
C GLU A 56 3.30 2.55 -22.62
N VAL A 57 3.82 3.30 -21.64
CA VAL A 57 4.06 2.79 -20.28
C VAL A 57 2.75 2.38 -19.61
N ILE A 58 1.73 3.22 -19.70
CA ILE A 58 0.40 2.95 -19.13
C ILE A 58 -0.18 1.65 -19.71
N GLU A 59 -0.15 1.51 -21.04
CA GLU A 59 -0.67 0.30 -21.71
C GLU A 59 0.15 -0.95 -21.37
N LEU A 60 1.48 -0.82 -21.27
CA LEU A 60 2.37 -1.90 -20.86
C LEU A 60 1.98 -2.44 -19.47
N ILE A 61 1.82 -1.54 -18.50
CA ILE A 61 1.45 -1.89 -17.13
C ILE A 61 0.01 -2.44 -17.09
N ALA A 62 -0.94 -1.77 -17.74
CA ALA A 62 -2.34 -2.18 -17.77
C ALA A 62 -2.50 -3.58 -18.39
N ASN A 63 -1.78 -3.86 -19.47
CA ASN A 63 -1.80 -5.18 -20.10
C ASN A 63 -1.20 -6.25 -19.18
N GLY A 64 -0.04 -5.99 -18.57
CA GLY A 64 0.59 -6.90 -17.61
C GLY A 64 -0.34 -7.27 -16.46
N ARG A 65 -1.02 -6.27 -15.88
CA ARG A 65 -2.00 -6.50 -14.79
C ARG A 65 -3.25 -7.26 -15.25
N LYS A 66 -3.81 -6.94 -16.44
CA LYS A 66 -4.98 -7.63 -16.99
C LYS A 66 -4.70 -9.08 -17.35
N THR A 67 -3.56 -9.36 -17.96
CA THR A 67 -3.16 -10.70 -18.41
C THR A 67 -2.42 -11.50 -17.33
N ARG A 68 -2.02 -10.86 -16.24
CA ARG A 68 -1.18 -11.44 -15.19
C ARG A 68 0.16 -11.96 -15.75
N THR A 69 0.74 -11.18 -16.65
CA THR A 69 1.99 -11.53 -17.32
C THR A 69 3.05 -10.52 -16.90
N PRO A 70 4.20 -10.98 -16.39
CA PRO A 70 5.33 -10.10 -16.12
C PRO A 70 5.74 -9.33 -17.37
N VAL A 71 6.13 -8.08 -17.18
CA VAL A 71 6.58 -7.21 -18.28
C VAL A 71 7.97 -6.65 -17.98
N VAL A 72 8.72 -6.38 -19.02
CA VAL A 72 10.02 -5.69 -18.94
C VAL A 72 9.83 -4.25 -19.37
N MET A 73 10.24 -3.30 -18.53
CA MET A 73 10.24 -1.88 -18.90
C MET A 73 11.31 -1.61 -19.96
N PRO A 74 10.97 -1.24 -21.20
CA PRO A 74 11.94 -0.87 -22.20
C PRO A 74 12.86 0.24 -21.71
N GLU A 75 14.18 0.15 -21.98
CA GLU A 75 15.18 1.10 -21.48
C GLU A 75 14.84 2.55 -21.85
N ARG A 76 14.36 2.81 -23.07
CA ARG A 76 13.96 4.13 -23.54
C ARG A 76 12.78 4.76 -22.75
N LEU A 77 11.98 3.94 -22.06
CA LEU A 77 10.85 4.37 -21.25
C LEU A 77 11.21 4.52 -19.77
N ARG A 78 12.42 4.19 -19.37
CA ARG A 78 12.92 4.40 -18.01
C ARG A 78 13.26 5.86 -17.81
N ALA A 79 12.40 6.60 -17.12
CA ALA A 79 12.59 8.01 -16.82
C ALA A 79 12.49 8.28 -15.31
N ARG A 80 13.49 9.00 -14.76
CA ARG A 80 13.53 9.45 -13.36
C ARG A 80 12.70 10.71 -13.16
N SER A 81 11.55 10.74 -13.77
CA SER A 81 10.66 11.89 -13.70
C SER A 81 9.49 11.58 -12.77
N TRP A 82 9.44 12.32 -11.66
CA TRP A 82 8.30 12.29 -10.74
C TRP A 82 7.00 12.66 -11.43
N ASN A 83 7.05 13.67 -12.34
CA ASN A 83 5.89 14.07 -13.11
C ASN A 83 5.39 12.94 -14.03
N SER A 84 6.29 12.26 -14.75
CA SER A 84 5.91 11.11 -15.59
C SER A 84 5.27 9.99 -14.76
N MET A 85 5.85 9.64 -13.60
CA MET A 85 5.28 8.63 -12.71
C MET A 85 3.90 9.02 -12.20
N ALA A 86 3.71 10.29 -11.80
CA ALA A 86 2.42 10.82 -11.39
C ALA A 86 1.38 10.71 -12.51
N GLN A 87 1.75 11.04 -13.75
CA GLN A 87 0.86 10.92 -14.90
C GLN A 87 0.46 9.46 -15.18
N VAL A 88 1.38 8.51 -15.05
CA VAL A 88 1.05 7.09 -15.20
C VAL A 88 0.03 6.66 -14.16
N VAL A 89 0.27 6.92 -12.88
CA VAL A 89 -0.66 6.55 -11.78
C VAL A 89 -2.05 7.17 -11.96
N LEU A 90 -2.11 8.46 -12.32
CA LEU A 90 -3.38 9.18 -12.50
C LEU A 90 -4.20 8.70 -13.71
N ASN A 91 -3.58 8.06 -14.68
CA ASN A 91 -4.25 7.62 -15.91
C ASN A 91 -4.38 6.09 -16.03
N LEU A 92 -3.73 5.31 -15.17
CA LEU A 92 -3.75 3.85 -15.21
C LEU A 92 -5.18 3.29 -15.06
N GLU A 93 -6.03 3.91 -14.23
CA GLU A 93 -7.43 3.54 -14.04
C GLU A 93 -8.20 3.47 -15.37
N TYR A 94 -7.98 4.43 -16.26
CA TYR A 94 -8.66 4.48 -17.56
C TYR A 94 -8.24 3.33 -18.48
N SER A 95 -6.95 3.05 -18.57
CA SER A 95 -6.44 1.94 -19.39
C SER A 95 -6.78 0.58 -18.78
N LEU A 96 -6.83 0.45 -17.47
CA LEU A 96 -7.31 -0.77 -16.81
C LEU A 96 -8.81 -0.98 -17.03
N GLY A 97 -9.61 0.09 -17.06
CA GLY A 97 -11.07 0.01 -17.08
C GLY A 97 -11.62 -0.54 -15.76
N TRP A 98 -10.88 -0.41 -14.66
CA TRP A 98 -11.28 -0.84 -13.32
C TRP A 98 -11.81 0.35 -12.52
N GLU A 99 -12.86 0.11 -11.76
CA GLU A 99 -13.44 1.13 -10.89
C GLU A 99 -12.55 1.39 -9.68
N GLY A 100 -12.26 2.67 -9.41
CA GLY A 100 -11.48 3.09 -8.26
C GLY A 100 -12.25 3.02 -6.96
N ALA A 101 -11.58 2.60 -5.89
CA ALA A 101 -12.11 2.52 -4.52
C ALA A 101 -11.44 3.52 -3.56
N GLY A 102 -10.41 4.22 -4.03
CA GLY A 102 -9.65 5.14 -3.21
C GLY A 102 -8.19 5.21 -3.60
N TRP A 103 -7.36 5.62 -2.67
CA TRP A 103 -5.95 5.90 -2.87
C TRP A 103 -5.11 5.26 -1.76
N LYS A 104 -3.82 5.07 -2.02
CA LYS A 104 -2.85 4.65 -1.03
C LYS A 104 -1.61 5.52 -1.07
N VAL A 105 -0.92 5.67 0.06
CA VAL A 105 0.29 6.45 0.22
C VAL A 105 1.46 5.51 0.50
N GLY A 106 2.29 5.26 -0.51
CA GLY A 106 3.55 4.55 -0.33
C GLY A 106 4.68 5.48 0.12
N ALA A 107 5.80 4.91 0.55
CA ALA A 107 6.98 5.66 1.03
C ALA A 107 6.64 6.77 2.04
N ALA A 108 5.68 6.51 2.93
CA ALA A 108 5.20 7.50 3.91
C ALA A 108 6.29 7.86 4.94
N SER A 109 7.18 6.93 5.28
CA SER A 109 8.29 7.19 6.22
C SER A 109 9.35 8.12 5.62
N LEU A 110 9.67 9.20 6.33
CA LEU A 110 10.73 10.13 5.94
C LEU A 110 12.10 9.44 5.88
N ASP A 111 12.35 8.50 6.77
CA ASP A 111 13.63 7.78 6.83
C ASP A 111 13.80 6.86 5.61
N VAL A 112 12.73 6.17 5.19
CA VAL A 112 12.71 5.38 3.95
C VAL A 112 12.95 6.29 2.75
N ARG A 113 12.25 7.41 2.65
CA ARG A 113 12.44 8.35 1.54
C ARG A 113 13.86 8.88 1.45
N LYS A 114 14.47 9.22 2.58
CA LYS A 114 15.88 9.67 2.61
C LYS A 114 16.85 8.57 2.19
N ALA A 115 16.64 7.34 2.69
CA ALA A 115 17.49 6.19 2.37
C ALA A 115 17.44 5.82 0.88
N GLU A 116 16.26 5.94 0.27
CA GLU A 116 16.02 5.57 -1.13
C GLU A 116 16.02 6.78 -2.09
N ASN A 117 16.35 7.97 -1.59
CA ASN A 117 16.34 9.23 -2.36
C ASN A 117 14.99 9.50 -3.06
N ILE A 118 13.88 9.26 -2.35
CA ILE A 118 12.52 9.51 -2.82
C ILE A 118 12.09 10.91 -2.35
N PRO A 119 11.73 11.85 -3.26
CA PRO A 119 11.50 13.26 -2.89
C PRO A 119 10.21 13.47 -2.09
N GLU A 120 9.15 12.73 -2.38
CA GLU A 120 7.84 12.82 -1.73
C GLU A 120 7.18 11.43 -1.61
N PRO A 121 6.13 11.25 -0.77
CA PRO A 121 5.41 9.98 -0.74
C PRO A 121 4.85 9.58 -2.11
N SER A 122 4.60 8.29 -2.31
CA SER A 122 4.15 7.74 -3.59
C SER A 122 2.65 7.47 -3.60
N PRO A 123 1.91 8.06 -4.54
CA PRO A 123 0.49 7.78 -4.68
C PRO A 123 0.25 6.46 -5.42
N GLY A 124 -0.80 5.75 -5.02
CA GLY A 124 -1.32 4.60 -5.76
C GLY A 124 -2.84 4.58 -5.74
N ARG A 125 -3.46 3.96 -6.73
CA ARG A 125 -4.91 3.80 -6.86
C ARG A 125 -5.36 2.48 -6.24
N LEU A 126 -6.38 2.49 -5.39
CA LEU A 126 -7.10 1.31 -4.94
C LEU A 126 -8.25 1.02 -5.91
N PHE A 127 -8.49 -0.26 -6.21
CA PHE A 127 -9.54 -0.68 -7.15
C PHE A 127 -10.59 -1.54 -6.45
N THR A 128 -11.87 -1.26 -6.72
CA THR A 128 -13.03 -1.94 -6.11
C THR A 128 -12.94 -3.47 -6.21
N ARG A 129 -12.46 -3.98 -7.35
CA ARG A 129 -12.34 -5.42 -7.60
C ARG A 129 -11.42 -6.17 -6.64
N SER A 130 -10.45 -5.49 -6.02
CA SER A 130 -9.45 -6.10 -5.12
C SER A 130 -9.54 -5.58 -3.68
N VAL A 131 -10.66 -4.93 -3.33
CA VAL A 131 -11.00 -4.55 -1.96
C VAL A 131 -11.83 -5.67 -1.33
N MET A 132 -11.38 -6.17 -0.19
CA MET A 132 -12.01 -7.25 0.55
C MET A 132 -12.21 -6.86 2.01
N HIS A 133 -13.10 -7.57 2.72
CA HIS A 133 -13.32 -7.38 4.16
C HIS A 133 -12.74 -8.54 4.96
N SER A 134 -12.08 -8.24 6.06
CA SER A 134 -11.51 -9.21 7.00
C SER A 134 -12.61 -10.00 7.74
N PRO A 135 -12.41 -11.33 7.97
CA PRO A 135 -11.34 -12.16 7.42
C PRO A 135 -11.53 -12.42 5.93
N ALA A 136 -10.46 -12.33 5.13
CA ALA A 136 -10.54 -12.45 3.69
C ALA A 136 -9.72 -13.62 3.13
N GLU A 137 -10.24 -14.29 2.11
CA GLU A 137 -9.45 -15.13 1.20
C GLU A 137 -8.96 -14.26 0.04
N VAL A 138 -7.65 -14.15 -0.11
CA VAL A 138 -7.00 -13.29 -1.10
C VAL A 138 -6.57 -14.13 -2.30
N PRO A 139 -7.27 -14.04 -3.44
CA PRO A 139 -7.01 -14.89 -4.58
C PRO A 139 -5.70 -14.55 -5.29
N SER A 140 -5.01 -15.59 -5.79
CA SER A 140 -3.78 -15.44 -6.55
C SER A 140 -3.91 -14.63 -7.83
N GLU A 141 -5.14 -14.46 -8.33
CA GLU A 141 -5.43 -13.70 -9.55
C GLU A 141 -5.14 -12.20 -9.45
N PHE A 142 -4.92 -11.67 -8.24
CA PHE A 142 -4.56 -10.26 -8.06
C PHE A 142 -3.08 -9.99 -8.26
N PHE A 143 -2.24 -11.02 -8.36
CA PHE A 143 -0.78 -10.90 -8.32
C PHE A 143 -0.12 -11.45 -9.59
N VAL A 144 1.02 -10.85 -9.91
CA VAL A 144 1.89 -11.22 -11.04
C VAL A 144 3.17 -11.87 -10.51
N ASN A 145 3.91 -11.17 -9.65
CA ASN A 145 5.23 -11.59 -9.21
C ASN A 145 5.33 -11.97 -7.72
N TYR A 146 4.73 -11.17 -6.82
CA TYR A 146 4.90 -11.37 -5.39
C TYR A 146 3.64 -10.98 -4.60
N ARG A 147 3.70 -11.12 -3.29
CA ARG A 147 2.69 -10.67 -2.33
C ARG A 147 3.41 -9.99 -1.17
N LEU A 148 3.27 -8.68 -1.07
CA LEU A 148 3.90 -7.85 -0.07
C LEU A 148 2.84 -7.28 0.86
N CYS A 149 2.77 -7.76 2.11
CA CYS A 149 1.82 -7.26 3.09
C CYS A 149 2.38 -6.08 3.87
N GLU A 150 1.55 -5.07 4.05
CA GLU A 150 1.79 -3.87 4.84
C GLU A 150 0.61 -3.64 5.79
N SER A 151 0.91 -3.34 7.06
CA SER A 151 -0.13 -3.06 8.06
C SER A 151 -0.31 -1.56 8.18
N GLU A 152 -1.52 -1.07 7.97
CA GLU A 152 -1.81 0.35 7.82
C GLU A 152 -3.10 0.77 8.51
N PHE A 153 -3.29 2.07 8.64
CA PHE A 153 -4.58 2.70 8.89
C PHE A 153 -5.15 3.25 7.60
N ALA A 154 -6.47 3.16 7.42
CA ALA A 154 -7.16 3.80 6.31
C ALA A 154 -8.33 4.63 6.81
N PHE A 155 -8.59 5.74 6.14
CA PHE A 155 -9.79 6.56 6.34
C PHE A 155 -10.71 6.42 5.15
N GLN A 156 -12.00 6.19 5.41
CA GLN A 156 -13.04 6.39 4.40
C GLN A 156 -13.66 7.77 4.57
N PHE A 157 -13.97 8.41 3.46
CA PHE A 157 -14.53 9.75 3.45
C PHE A 157 -16.03 9.74 3.16
N GLY A 158 -16.78 10.48 3.95
CA GLY A 158 -18.23 10.66 3.76
C GLY A 158 -18.58 11.83 2.84
N VAL A 159 -17.60 12.61 2.41
CA VAL A 159 -17.76 13.80 1.56
C VAL A 159 -16.71 13.82 0.44
N ASP A 160 -17.01 14.55 -0.62
CA ASP A 160 -16.05 14.87 -1.66
C ASP A 160 -15.05 15.93 -1.16
N PHE A 161 -13.80 15.85 -1.68
CA PHE A 161 -12.78 16.89 -1.51
C PHE A 161 -12.48 17.55 -2.87
N PRO A 162 -13.36 18.41 -3.39
CA PRO A 162 -13.22 18.98 -4.73
C PRO A 162 -11.96 19.83 -4.87
N VAL A 163 -11.53 20.03 -6.11
CA VAL A 163 -10.42 20.93 -6.41
C VAL A 163 -10.77 22.35 -5.96
N ARG A 164 -9.86 22.97 -5.21
CA ARG A 164 -9.96 24.37 -4.75
C ARG A 164 -8.60 25.03 -4.74
N ASP A 165 -8.55 26.38 -4.74
CA ASP A 165 -7.29 27.12 -4.79
C ASP A 165 -6.44 26.93 -3.52
N THR A 166 -7.07 26.86 -2.36
CA THR A 166 -6.37 26.71 -1.07
C THR A 166 -6.17 25.25 -0.71
N PRO A 167 -5.02 24.88 -0.12
CA PRO A 167 -4.81 23.52 0.40
C PRO A 167 -5.85 23.14 1.47
N TYR A 168 -6.16 21.87 1.55
CA TYR A 168 -6.91 21.28 2.66
C TYR A 168 -6.03 21.19 3.90
N THR A 169 -6.58 21.59 5.05
CA THR A 169 -5.94 21.41 6.35
C THR A 169 -6.27 20.03 6.93
N GLU A 170 -5.50 19.57 7.92
CA GLU A 170 -5.86 18.34 8.64
C GLU A 170 -7.24 18.44 9.33
N ALA A 171 -7.65 19.63 9.76
CA ALA A 171 -8.98 19.84 10.32
C ALA A 171 -10.08 19.63 9.27
N ASP A 172 -9.89 20.14 8.04
CA ASP A 172 -10.81 19.88 6.94
C ASP A 172 -10.94 18.37 6.66
N VAL A 173 -9.79 17.68 6.61
CA VAL A 173 -9.73 16.25 6.30
C VAL A 173 -10.38 15.42 7.41
N ARG A 174 -10.09 15.72 8.68
CA ARG A 174 -10.73 15.08 9.84
C ARG A 174 -12.26 15.21 9.81
N ALA A 175 -12.76 16.39 9.45
CA ALA A 175 -14.19 16.65 9.38
C ALA A 175 -14.90 15.84 8.27
N GLY A 176 -14.17 15.46 7.21
CA GLY A 176 -14.72 14.66 6.10
C GLY A 176 -14.63 13.15 6.28
N VAL A 177 -13.92 12.66 7.30
CA VAL A 177 -13.79 11.21 7.55
C VAL A 177 -15.10 10.64 8.09
N GLU A 178 -15.62 9.61 7.44
CA GLU A 178 -16.77 8.85 7.92
C GLU A 178 -16.37 7.80 8.96
N TYR A 179 -15.27 7.07 8.70
CA TYR A 179 -14.68 6.12 9.64
C TYR A 179 -13.20 5.87 9.38
N LEU A 180 -12.53 5.42 10.42
CA LEU A 180 -11.20 4.80 10.38
C LEU A 180 -11.37 3.28 10.25
N ALA A 181 -10.46 2.61 9.57
CA ALA A 181 -10.33 1.16 9.60
C ALA A 181 -8.86 0.73 9.69
N PRO A 182 -8.55 -0.33 10.48
CA PRO A 182 -7.30 -1.06 10.35
C PRO A 182 -7.31 -1.85 9.04
N VAL A 183 -6.17 -1.95 8.36
CA VAL A 183 -6.12 -2.59 7.03
C VAL A 183 -4.81 -3.36 6.81
N ILE A 184 -4.87 -4.33 5.88
CA ILE A 184 -3.69 -4.91 5.25
C ILE A 184 -3.70 -4.45 3.79
N GLU A 185 -2.72 -3.62 3.41
CA GLU A 185 -2.41 -3.38 2.01
C GLU A 185 -1.55 -4.51 1.48
N ILE A 186 -1.79 -4.93 0.23
CA ILE A 186 -1.03 -6.00 -0.38
C ILE A 186 -0.48 -5.50 -1.70
N GLY A 187 0.84 -5.45 -1.74
CA GLY A 187 1.60 -4.99 -2.89
C GLY A 187 2.00 -6.11 -3.83
N ASP A 188 2.19 -5.72 -5.09
CA ASP A 188 2.74 -6.52 -6.18
C ASP A 188 3.29 -5.58 -7.26
N SER A 189 4.07 -6.10 -8.18
CA SER A 189 4.48 -5.39 -9.39
C SER A 189 4.35 -6.27 -10.62
N VAL A 190 4.00 -5.66 -11.75
CA VAL A 190 4.01 -6.37 -13.04
C VAL A 190 5.40 -6.51 -13.63
N PHE A 191 6.39 -5.74 -13.15
CA PHE A 191 7.73 -5.78 -13.71
C PHE A 191 8.47 -7.06 -13.33
N GLU A 192 9.01 -7.76 -14.35
CA GLU A 192 9.79 -9.00 -14.17
C GLU A 192 11.02 -8.77 -13.30
N ASP A 193 11.65 -7.62 -13.47
CA ASP A 193 12.83 -7.19 -12.72
C ASP A 193 12.50 -6.19 -11.61
N TRP A 194 11.30 -6.31 -11.00
CA TRP A 194 10.78 -5.38 -9.99
C TRP A 194 11.77 -5.04 -8.87
N TYR A 195 12.62 -5.96 -8.46
CA TYR A 195 13.61 -5.74 -7.41
C TYR A 195 14.84 -4.93 -7.90
N SER A 196 15.17 -4.93 -9.18
CA SER A 196 16.20 -4.08 -9.78
C SER A 196 15.67 -2.72 -10.20
N LEU A 197 14.35 -2.66 -10.43
CA LEU A 197 13.58 -1.42 -10.55
C LEU A 197 13.02 -0.97 -9.20
N SER A 198 13.28 -1.73 -8.11
CA SER A 198 12.86 -1.38 -6.75
C SER A 198 13.57 -0.10 -6.30
N GLY A 199 13.06 0.49 -5.25
CA GLY A 199 13.40 1.85 -4.91
C GLY A 199 12.59 2.79 -5.78
N TYR A 200 13.17 3.86 -6.18
CA TYR A 200 12.52 4.99 -6.81
C TYR A 200 11.67 4.70 -8.07
N PHE A 201 12.02 3.67 -8.87
CA PHE A 201 11.42 3.55 -10.19
C PHE A 201 10.31 2.53 -10.35
N GLY A 202 10.58 1.29 -9.99
CA GLY A 202 9.70 0.19 -10.37
C GLY A 202 8.34 0.30 -9.71
N GLY A 203 8.32 0.51 -8.39
CA GLY A 203 7.09 0.64 -7.62
C GLY A 203 6.27 1.86 -8.02
N MET A 204 6.90 2.98 -8.30
CA MET A 204 6.20 4.23 -8.60
C MET A 204 5.40 4.16 -9.89
N TYR A 205 5.98 3.65 -10.98
CA TYR A 205 5.27 3.50 -12.24
C TYR A 205 4.13 2.49 -12.15
N ASP A 206 4.32 1.40 -11.42
CA ASP A 206 3.32 0.36 -11.28
C ASP A 206 2.41 0.59 -10.06
N ASN A 207 1.69 1.71 -10.10
CA ASN A 207 0.67 2.04 -9.08
C ASN A 207 1.23 2.07 -7.64
N ALA A 208 2.48 2.47 -7.48
CA ALA A 208 3.23 2.39 -6.23
C ALA A 208 3.14 0.98 -5.58
N GLY A 209 3.09 -0.07 -6.41
CA GLY A 209 3.00 -1.46 -5.97
C GLY A 209 1.61 -1.91 -5.50
N GLY A 210 0.57 -1.08 -5.55
CA GLY A 210 -0.75 -1.46 -5.03
C GLY A 210 -1.44 -2.55 -5.86
N ALA A 211 -1.87 -3.66 -5.21
CA ALA A 211 -2.56 -4.78 -5.84
C ALA A 211 -3.87 -5.15 -5.17
N ALA A 212 -3.90 -5.37 -3.86
CA ALA A 212 -5.11 -5.75 -3.14
C ALA A 212 -5.19 -5.04 -1.76
N PHE A 213 -6.37 -5.08 -1.15
CA PHE A 213 -6.64 -4.31 0.05
C PHE A 213 -7.67 -5.04 0.93
N VAL A 214 -7.30 -5.36 2.17
CA VAL A 214 -8.17 -6.03 3.13
C VAL A 214 -8.50 -5.08 4.27
N ILE A 215 -9.79 -4.79 4.44
CA ILE A 215 -10.33 -3.80 5.40
C ILE A 215 -10.87 -4.55 6.62
N GLY A 216 -10.48 -4.12 7.81
CA GLY A 216 -11.03 -4.54 9.09
C GLY A 216 -12.32 -3.83 9.48
N ASP A 217 -12.62 -3.83 10.76
CA ASP A 217 -13.85 -3.22 11.28
C ASP A 217 -13.84 -1.69 11.15
N LYS A 218 -15.02 -1.12 10.92
CA LYS A 218 -15.25 0.33 10.81
C LYS A 218 -15.31 0.98 12.19
N ILE A 219 -14.44 1.95 12.43
CA ILE A 219 -14.35 2.68 13.69
C ILE A 219 -14.85 4.11 13.47
N LYS A 220 -16.10 4.37 13.85
CA LYS A 220 -16.72 5.68 13.64
C LYS A 220 -16.25 6.74 14.65
N ASN A 221 -16.04 6.36 15.90
CA ASN A 221 -15.61 7.27 16.98
C ASN A 221 -14.07 7.18 17.12
N TRP A 222 -13.35 7.56 16.08
CA TRP A 222 -11.88 7.45 16.01
C TRP A 222 -11.12 8.71 16.45
N GLN A 223 -11.81 9.83 16.60
CA GLN A 223 -11.21 11.16 16.78
C GLN A 223 -10.36 11.29 18.05
N ASP A 224 -10.75 10.54 19.10
CA ASP A 224 -10.07 10.54 20.40
C ASP A 224 -8.98 9.44 20.51
N ILE A 225 -8.78 8.65 19.45
CA ILE A 225 -7.76 7.60 19.42
C ILE A 225 -6.39 8.24 19.17
N ASP A 226 -5.42 7.93 20.01
CA ASP A 226 -4.02 8.32 19.82
C ASP A 226 -3.38 7.44 18.72
N LEU A 227 -3.75 7.72 17.47
CA LEU A 227 -3.29 6.95 16.31
C LEU A 227 -1.76 6.90 16.17
N PRO A 228 -0.99 7.98 16.39
CA PRO A 228 0.48 7.92 16.34
C PRO A 228 1.08 6.87 17.27
N ASN A 229 0.53 6.69 18.46
CA ASN A 229 1.00 5.72 19.45
C ASN A 229 0.32 4.36 19.36
N ALA A 230 -0.74 4.22 18.56
CA ALA A 230 -1.41 2.94 18.35
C ALA A 230 -0.41 1.91 17.81
N SER A 231 -0.29 0.79 18.51
CA SER A 231 0.64 -0.29 18.18
C SER A 231 -0.06 -1.36 17.35
N LEU A 232 0.70 -1.95 16.43
CA LEU A 232 0.26 -3.05 15.59
C LEU A 232 1.27 -4.19 15.67
N ASP A 233 0.78 -5.43 15.78
CA ASP A 233 1.62 -6.62 15.74
C ASP A 233 1.24 -7.46 14.53
N LEU A 234 2.22 -7.78 13.68
CA LEU A 234 2.05 -8.58 12.47
C LEU A 234 2.48 -10.02 12.71
N TYR A 235 1.63 -10.95 12.30
CA TYR A 235 1.84 -12.39 12.39
C TYR A 235 1.66 -13.04 11.01
N VAL A 236 2.42 -14.11 10.76
CA VAL A 236 2.23 -15.00 9.60
C VAL A 236 2.16 -16.43 10.11
N ASN A 237 1.07 -17.14 9.78
CA ASN A 237 0.79 -18.50 10.26
C ASN A 237 0.95 -18.60 11.80
N ASP A 238 0.36 -17.64 12.51
CA ASP A 238 0.40 -17.47 13.97
C ASP A 238 1.78 -17.17 14.58
N SER A 239 2.81 -17.06 13.76
CA SER A 239 4.15 -16.67 14.22
C SER A 239 4.29 -15.17 14.21
N TYR A 240 4.69 -14.58 15.35
CA TYR A 240 4.98 -13.14 15.42
C TYR A 240 6.17 -12.76 14.53
N ILE A 241 5.99 -11.74 13.71
CA ILE A 241 7.00 -11.24 12.78
C ILE A 241 7.62 -9.95 13.27
N LYS A 242 6.80 -8.93 13.50
CA LYS A 242 7.22 -7.59 13.89
C LYS A 242 6.08 -6.73 14.39
N SER A 243 6.44 -5.61 15.00
CA SER A 243 5.50 -4.56 15.43
C SER A 243 5.75 -3.27 14.68
N GLY A 244 4.76 -2.40 14.73
CA GLY A 244 4.85 -1.03 14.27
C GLY A 244 3.96 -0.09 15.07
N LYS A 245 3.99 1.19 14.70
CA LYS A 245 3.15 2.24 15.29
C LYS A 245 2.65 3.19 14.22
N GLY A 246 1.50 3.80 14.49
CA GLY A 246 0.86 4.72 13.54
C GLY A 246 1.68 5.96 13.18
N PHE A 247 2.62 6.40 14.03
CA PHE A 247 3.49 7.54 13.71
C PHE A 247 4.39 7.32 12.47
N GLN A 248 4.59 6.06 12.07
CA GLN A 248 5.38 5.72 10.89
C GLN A 248 4.71 6.22 9.60
N ALA A 249 3.39 6.41 9.61
CA ALA A 249 2.64 7.07 8.55
C ALA A 249 2.77 8.61 8.66
N MET A 250 3.89 9.18 8.21
CA MET A 250 4.18 10.62 8.18
C MET A 250 4.06 11.34 9.55
N GLY A 251 4.31 10.65 10.65
CA GLY A 251 4.14 11.17 12.01
C GLY A 251 2.70 11.02 12.54
N HIS A 252 1.71 11.06 11.67
CA HIS A 252 0.30 10.83 11.98
C HIS A 252 -0.45 10.35 10.73
N PRO A 253 -1.29 9.29 10.79
CA PRO A 253 -2.05 8.82 9.64
C PRO A 253 -2.88 9.92 8.93
N ILE A 254 -3.45 10.87 9.68
CA ILE A 254 -4.22 11.97 9.07
C ILE A 254 -3.34 12.93 8.25
N THR A 255 -2.08 13.12 8.63
CA THR A 255 -1.11 13.92 7.87
C THR A 255 -0.88 13.28 6.50
N SER A 256 -0.74 11.96 6.46
CA SER A 256 -0.61 11.20 5.21
C SER A 256 -1.85 11.33 4.32
N ALA A 257 -3.05 11.19 4.89
CA ALA A 257 -4.29 11.38 4.15
C ALA A 257 -4.43 12.82 3.62
N THR A 258 -4.04 13.81 4.42
CA THR A 258 -4.06 15.24 4.03
C THR A 258 -3.09 15.51 2.89
N TRP A 259 -1.90 14.90 2.94
CA TRP A 259 -0.94 14.97 1.83
C TRP A 259 -1.56 14.43 0.53
N MET A 260 -2.18 13.26 0.55
CA MET A 260 -2.79 12.65 -0.63
C MET A 260 -3.90 13.53 -1.22
N ILE A 261 -4.80 14.06 -0.40
CA ILE A 261 -5.88 14.95 -0.84
C ILE A 261 -5.32 16.20 -1.53
N ASN A 262 -4.28 16.81 -0.96
CA ASN A 262 -3.64 17.98 -1.55
C ASN A 262 -2.84 17.64 -2.81
N TRP A 263 -2.16 16.49 -2.82
CA TRP A 263 -1.43 16.00 -4.00
C TRP A 263 -2.37 15.82 -5.21
N LEU A 264 -3.56 15.27 -4.98
CA LEU A 264 -4.61 15.13 -6.00
C LEU A 264 -5.17 16.48 -6.44
N ARG A 265 -5.50 17.36 -5.47
CA ARG A 265 -6.00 18.72 -5.71
C ARG A 265 -5.08 19.50 -6.67
N GLU A 266 -3.78 19.46 -6.44
CA GLU A 266 -2.78 20.15 -7.28
C GLU A 266 -2.73 19.63 -8.72
N ARG A 267 -3.24 18.42 -8.95
CA ARG A 267 -3.27 17.75 -10.26
C ARG A 267 -4.67 17.70 -10.88
N GLY A 268 -5.60 18.51 -10.35
CA GLY A 268 -6.97 18.59 -10.87
C GLY A 268 -7.80 17.32 -10.62
N ARG A 269 -7.38 16.53 -9.63
CA ARG A 269 -8.08 15.32 -9.17
C ARG A 269 -8.58 15.50 -7.75
N TYR A 270 -9.46 14.64 -7.28
CA TYR A 270 -10.01 14.72 -5.93
C TYR A 270 -10.45 13.38 -5.40
N VAL A 271 -10.57 13.30 -4.08
CA VAL A 271 -11.11 12.14 -3.36
C VAL A 271 -12.63 12.29 -3.30
N LYS A 272 -13.35 11.24 -3.68
CA LYS A 272 -14.82 11.20 -3.67
C LYS A 272 -15.36 10.63 -2.36
N ALA A 273 -16.57 11.00 -2.00
CA ALA A 273 -17.32 10.32 -0.95
C ALA A 273 -17.40 8.81 -1.23
N GLY A 274 -17.18 8.01 -0.19
CA GLY A 274 -17.06 6.55 -0.28
C GLY A 274 -15.66 6.02 -0.57
N GLU A 275 -14.73 6.84 -1.05
CA GLU A 275 -13.34 6.41 -1.30
C GLU A 275 -12.53 6.32 0.00
N HIS A 276 -11.52 5.45 -0.01
CA HIS A 276 -10.56 5.26 1.08
C HIS A 276 -9.23 5.94 0.77
N ILE A 277 -8.50 6.32 1.81
CA ILE A 277 -7.06 6.58 1.73
C ILE A 277 -6.35 5.67 2.73
N SER A 278 -5.49 4.77 2.24
CA SER A 278 -4.52 4.02 3.04
C SER A 278 -3.28 4.88 3.26
N THR A 279 -2.77 4.91 4.49
CA THR A 279 -1.92 6.01 4.94
C THR A 279 -0.43 5.70 4.97
N GLY A 280 -0.04 4.52 4.57
CA GLY A 280 1.35 4.08 4.56
C GLY A 280 1.68 3.12 5.69
N THR A 281 2.61 2.23 5.40
CA THR A 281 2.94 1.13 6.28
C THR A 281 3.43 1.55 7.66
N CYS A 282 2.86 0.93 8.69
CA CYS A 282 3.28 1.08 10.08
C CYS A 282 4.27 -0.02 10.51
N THR A 283 4.34 -1.14 9.78
CA THR A 283 5.21 -2.28 10.11
C THR A 283 6.34 -2.50 9.10
N GLY A 284 6.32 -1.77 7.96
CA GLY A 284 7.17 -2.09 6.82
C GLY A 284 6.77 -3.39 6.13
N HIS A 285 7.55 -3.80 5.15
CA HIS A 285 7.26 -4.87 4.21
C HIS A 285 7.29 -6.26 4.84
N CYS A 286 6.33 -7.15 4.49
CA CYS A 286 6.32 -8.56 4.83
C CYS A 286 5.91 -9.39 3.60
N PHE A 287 6.87 -10.09 2.99
CA PHE A 287 6.58 -10.97 1.85
C PHE A 287 5.96 -12.28 2.32
N VAL A 288 4.94 -12.74 1.59
CA VAL A 288 4.20 -13.97 1.88
C VAL A 288 3.95 -14.76 0.59
N GLN A 289 3.45 -15.97 0.74
CA GLN A 289 3.15 -16.88 -0.39
C GLN A 289 1.75 -17.47 -0.27
N VAL A 290 1.30 -18.13 -1.33
CA VAL A 290 0.06 -18.94 -1.31
C VAL A 290 0.10 -19.93 -0.17
N GLY A 291 -1.00 -20.06 0.56
CA GLY A 291 -1.14 -20.89 1.75
C GLY A 291 -0.84 -20.15 3.06
N ASP A 292 -0.26 -18.96 3.04
CA ASP A 292 -0.03 -18.18 4.26
C ASP A 292 -1.32 -17.52 4.77
N LEU A 293 -1.42 -17.38 6.09
CA LEU A 293 -2.39 -16.55 6.78
C LEU A 293 -1.65 -15.39 7.44
N VAL A 294 -1.94 -14.18 7.00
CA VAL A 294 -1.47 -12.96 7.64
C VAL A 294 -2.52 -12.49 8.63
N SER A 295 -2.10 -12.22 9.86
CA SER A 295 -2.95 -11.62 10.89
C SER A 295 -2.27 -10.38 11.46
N VAL A 296 -3.00 -9.27 11.53
CA VAL A 296 -2.51 -8.03 12.14
C VAL A 296 -3.39 -7.66 13.31
N ASP A 297 -2.81 -7.64 14.50
CA ASP A 297 -3.44 -7.22 15.74
C ASP A 297 -3.23 -5.71 15.93
N PHE A 298 -4.29 -4.92 15.85
CA PHE A 298 -4.30 -3.47 16.07
C PHE A 298 -4.71 -3.09 17.50
N GLY A 299 -4.56 -4.02 18.45
CA GLY A 299 -4.95 -3.81 19.84
C GLY A 299 -6.46 -3.71 20.01
N GLU A 300 -6.93 -2.60 20.58
CA GLU A 300 -8.36 -2.32 20.78
C GLU A 300 -9.09 -2.00 19.47
N LEU A 301 -8.36 -1.72 18.40
CA LEU A 301 -8.91 -1.37 17.10
C LEU A 301 -9.27 -2.60 16.25
N GLY A 302 -8.95 -3.81 16.75
CA GLY A 302 -9.39 -5.06 16.15
C GLY A 302 -8.29 -5.87 15.47
N LEU A 303 -8.72 -6.92 14.78
CA LEU A 303 -7.89 -7.87 14.06
C LEU A 303 -8.23 -7.85 12.58
N VAL A 304 -7.20 -7.82 11.74
CA VAL A 304 -7.36 -7.97 10.28
C VAL A 304 -6.64 -9.23 9.84
N GLU A 305 -7.32 -10.07 9.05
CA GLU A 305 -6.79 -11.35 8.57
C GLU A 305 -6.94 -11.48 7.05
N ALA A 306 -5.87 -11.98 6.42
CA ALA A 306 -5.79 -12.25 5.00
C ALA A 306 -5.19 -13.63 4.75
N LYS A 307 -5.98 -14.57 4.21
CA LYS A 307 -5.55 -15.91 3.81
C LYS A 307 -5.25 -15.91 2.32
N PHE A 308 -4.03 -16.21 1.92
CA PHE A 308 -3.63 -16.28 0.50
C PHE A 308 -3.97 -17.63 -0.11
N VAL A 309 -4.79 -17.64 -1.19
CA VAL A 309 -5.29 -18.84 -1.86
C VAL A 309 -4.94 -18.88 -3.35
#